data_6c0d24301c5bb1ed2f738ec858c23979
#
_entry.id   6c0d24301c5bb1ed2f738ec858c23979
#
_cell.length_a   1.000
_cell.length_b   1.000
_cell.length_c   1.000
_cell.angle_alpha   90.00
_cell.angle_beta   90.00
_cell.angle_gamma   90.00
#
_symmetry.space_group_name_H-M   'P 1'
#
loop_
_entity.id
_entity.type
_entity.pdbx_description
1 polymer ?
#
loop_
_entity_poly.entity_id
_entity_poly.type
_entity_poly.pdbx_seq_one_letter_code
_entity_poly.pdbx_strand_id
1 'polypeptide(L)'
;MKRRFLIASIIMTVVLALLLPSCGTDGLETATTVPQLPSSTDAESETTAKPDMSGVKLEGSTFSVLYRYGAGSYDVNDVYSEGLNSEPVNDAVYTRNLLLEHDLGVSFKAVLSKSPVGMVRRTGFAGDDQFDLITDAMNQMFPQSLSGYYHNWRKLPHYVPSDPWWDSNADEALSVQNVVFLGVSDASMSASSNARFLYFNKHLCDLYGMVAPYDQVRAGTWTMDSFVDMVQTVAFDLNGDGVWDGHDRYGLLSETSTFFISGCDVPFTTKDEDGYLTVSFVSERTSNVIDKVAELMRDKTHLLSFDAAAKGQDTSGYRHIFDYGRALFAEDHFLFVQNGAGDANCFVDMRSEYGILPNPKYDTYQKRYWHLVDPFACAWAMPSSVKDPDRAAAIMSYWSYLSHDTVVDAFYEITLKYKRLNAPEDSDMLDLIRDSMRYEISTVGDMGITSIVAGTGQGSGLASAYQKRKSVIERKLNEVSKKYARFNP
;
A
#
# COMPACT_ATOMS: atom_id res chain seq x y z
N MET A 1 43.23 -45.89 -11.21
CA MET A 1 44.26 -45.90 -10.15
C MET A 1 43.74 -45.15 -8.93
N LYS A 2 43.72 -45.85 -7.82
CA LYS A 2 43.20 -45.40 -6.52
C LYS A 2 44.13 -44.37 -5.89
N ARG A 3 43.60 -43.34 -5.25
CA ARG A 3 44.15 -42.83 -3.98
C ARG A 3 43.05 -42.17 -3.15
N ARG A 4 42.77 -42.80 -2.02
CA ARG A 4 41.98 -42.33 -0.87
C ARG A 4 42.86 -41.38 -0.07
N PHE A 5 42.26 -40.31 0.50
CA PHE A 5 42.78 -39.71 1.72
C PHE A 5 41.66 -39.55 2.73
N LEU A 6 41.86 -40.19 3.87
CA LEU A 6 41.15 -40.06 5.12
C LEU A 6 41.54 -38.75 5.78
N ILE A 7 40.59 -38.03 6.36
CA ILE A 7 40.86 -37.04 7.41
C ILE A 7 39.85 -37.25 8.54
N ALA A 8 40.42 -37.33 9.74
CA ALA A 8 39.85 -37.77 10.97
C ALA A 8 38.88 -36.79 11.63
N SER A 9 37.87 -37.35 12.28
CA SER A 9 37.02 -36.73 13.30
C SER A 9 37.80 -36.29 14.53
N ILE A 10 37.52 -35.07 15.02
CA ILE A 10 37.79 -34.70 16.40
C ILE A 10 36.44 -34.48 17.09
N ILE A 11 36.07 -35.44 17.94
CA ILE A 11 34.96 -35.36 18.88
C ILE A 11 35.52 -34.68 20.13
N MET A 12 34.98 -33.54 20.51
CA MET A 12 35.23 -32.90 21.79
C MET A 12 33.99 -33.09 22.68
N THR A 13 34.10 -34.05 23.58
CA THR A 13 33.10 -34.37 24.60
C THR A 13 33.28 -33.41 25.78
N VAL A 14 32.28 -32.60 26.10
CA VAL A 14 32.21 -31.90 27.39
C VAL A 14 31.15 -32.61 28.26
N VAL A 15 31.64 -33.25 29.30
CA VAL A 15 30.84 -33.81 30.40
C VAL A 15 30.48 -32.69 31.36
N LEU A 16 29.21 -32.43 31.61
CA LEU A 16 28.76 -31.62 32.74
C LEU A 16 27.80 -32.45 33.63
N ALA A 17 28.18 -32.50 34.88
CA ALA A 17 27.59 -33.36 35.91
C ALA A 17 26.16 -32.95 36.28
N LEU A 18 25.32 -33.97 36.48
CA LEU A 18 24.01 -33.93 37.10
C LEU A 18 24.13 -33.73 38.63
N LEU A 19 23.38 -32.76 39.14
CA LEU A 19 22.92 -32.77 40.52
C LEU A 19 21.39 -32.60 40.49
N LEU A 20 20.69 -33.69 40.83
CA LEU A 20 19.27 -33.69 41.15
C LEU A 20 19.05 -33.37 42.64
N PRO A 21 17.94 -32.73 42.99
CA PRO A 21 17.12 -33.24 44.08
C PRO A 21 15.64 -33.44 43.68
N SER A 22 15.19 -34.53 44.06
CA SER A 22 13.94 -35.14 44.55
C SER A 22 12.65 -34.32 44.60
N CYS A 23 11.63 -34.93 43.99
CA CYS A 23 10.19 -35.02 44.32
C CYS A 23 9.44 -33.88 44.98
N GLY A 24 8.42 -33.43 44.28
CA GLY A 24 7.18 -32.85 44.77
C GLY A 24 6.15 -32.93 43.65
N THR A 25 5.13 -33.76 43.80
CA THR A 25 3.94 -33.84 42.95
C THR A 25 3.04 -32.68 43.22
N ASP A 26 2.76 -31.83 42.23
CA ASP A 26 1.50 -31.08 42.16
C ASP A 26 1.26 -30.53 40.74
N GLY A 27 0.04 -30.63 40.33
CA GLY A 27 -0.76 -30.12 39.22
C GLY A 27 -0.07 -29.47 38.03
N LEU A 28 -0.15 -30.09 36.83
CA LEU A 28 0.05 -29.34 35.55
C LEU A 28 -1.14 -28.44 35.31
N GLU A 29 -1.01 -27.19 35.68
CA GLU A 29 -1.70 -26.06 34.98
C GLU A 29 -0.83 -25.65 33.80
N THR A 30 -1.28 -25.91 32.60
CA THR A 30 -0.68 -25.38 31.38
C THR A 30 -1.01 -23.89 31.27
N ALA A 31 -0.19 -23.06 31.91
CA ALA A 31 -0.20 -21.63 31.65
C ALA A 31 0.42 -21.40 30.26
N THR A 32 -0.41 -21.09 29.28
CA THR A 32 0.03 -20.57 27.98
C THR A 32 0.57 -19.18 28.20
N THR A 33 1.89 -19.05 28.39
CA THR A 33 2.57 -17.74 28.46
C THR A 33 2.53 -17.11 27.07
N VAL A 34 1.76 -16.05 26.92
CA VAL A 34 1.81 -15.16 25.76
C VAL A 34 3.23 -14.57 25.69
N PRO A 35 3.93 -14.64 24.53
CA PRO A 35 5.25 -14.04 24.39
C PRO A 35 5.16 -12.52 24.57
N GLN A 36 5.91 -11.96 25.53
CA GLN A 36 6.06 -10.52 25.65
C GLN A 36 6.96 -9.99 24.53
N LEU A 37 6.46 -9.05 23.74
CA LEU A 37 7.29 -8.26 22.83
C LEU A 37 8.35 -7.48 23.63
N PRO A 38 9.57 -7.28 23.09
CA PRO A 38 10.57 -6.45 23.72
C PRO A 38 10.04 -5.01 23.84
N SER A 39 9.95 -4.49 25.03
CA SER A 39 9.57 -3.11 25.31
C SER A 39 10.62 -2.15 24.72
N SER A 40 10.23 -1.32 23.77
CA SER A 40 11.01 -0.16 23.34
C SER A 40 11.12 0.83 24.50
N THR A 41 12.34 1.35 24.70
CA THR A 41 12.69 2.31 25.73
C THR A 41 12.00 3.66 25.54
N ASP A 42 11.27 4.09 26.57
CA ASP A 42 10.97 5.46 27.02
C ASP A 42 10.89 6.58 25.95
N ALA A 43 9.81 6.56 25.14
CA ALA A 43 9.06 7.75 24.83
C ALA A 43 7.71 7.59 25.53
N GLU A 44 7.22 8.59 26.26
CA GLU A 44 5.84 8.61 26.76
C GLU A 44 4.90 8.58 25.55
N SER A 45 4.53 7.39 25.11
CA SER A 45 3.48 7.16 24.14
C SER A 45 2.19 7.52 24.83
N GLU A 46 1.50 8.56 24.36
CA GLU A 46 0.10 8.74 24.69
C GLU A 46 -0.62 7.45 24.30
N THR A 47 -1.01 6.65 25.29
CA THR A 47 -1.70 5.38 25.05
C THR A 47 -3.01 5.70 24.34
N THR A 48 -3.11 5.28 23.08
CA THR A 48 -4.32 5.41 22.27
C THR A 48 -5.51 4.79 23.03
N ALA A 49 -6.59 5.54 23.21
CA ALA A 49 -7.74 5.08 23.99
C ALA A 49 -8.38 3.85 23.29
N LYS A 50 -8.48 2.76 24.04
CA LYS A 50 -9.09 1.50 23.56
C LYS A 50 -10.54 1.73 23.12
N PRO A 51 -11.01 1.11 22.01
CA PRO A 51 -12.41 1.19 21.58
C PRO A 51 -13.39 0.76 22.69
N ASP A 52 -14.49 1.48 22.83
CA ASP A 52 -15.56 1.10 23.78
C ASP A 52 -16.32 -0.12 23.24
N MET A 53 -16.17 -1.24 23.94
CA MET A 53 -16.85 -2.49 23.64
C MET A 53 -18.08 -2.73 24.53
N SER A 54 -18.50 -1.75 25.33
CA SER A 54 -19.63 -1.87 26.24
C SER A 54 -20.95 -2.11 25.49
N GLY A 55 -21.72 -3.08 25.95
CA GLY A 55 -23.02 -3.39 25.35
C GLY A 55 -22.99 -4.31 24.11
N VAL A 56 -21.79 -4.62 23.59
CA VAL A 56 -21.66 -5.55 22.45
C VAL A 56 -21.64 -7.00 22.95
N LYS A 57 -22.47 -7.86 22.37
CA LYS A 57 -22.49 -9.30 22.70
C LYS A 57 -21.46 -10.03 21.85
N LEU A 58 -20.36 -10.41 22.45
CA LEU A 58 -19.19 -10.99 21.76
C LEU A 58 -18.98 -12.46 22.07
N GLU A 59 -19.24 -12.90 23.32
CA GLU A 59 -18.86 -14.21 23.84
C GLU A 59 -19.34 -15.38 22.96
N GLY A 60 -18.41 -16.22 22.56
CA GLY A 60 -18.65 -17.41 21.74
C GLY A 60 -18.98 -17.10 20.27
N SER A 61 -18.90 -15.83 19.82
CA SER A 61 -19.11 -15.47 18.42
C SER A 61 -17.87 -15.77 17.57
N THR A 62 -18.10 -15.94 16.26
CA THR A 62 -17.01 -16.03 15.28
C THR A 62 -16.91 -14.71 14.53
N PHE A 63 -15.71 -14.19 14.38
CA PHE A 63 -15.38 -13.08 13.49
C PHE A 63 -14.71 -13.61 12.22
N SER A 64 -15.43 -13.58 11.10
CA SER A 64 -15.00 -14.19 9.85
C SER A 64 -14.62 -13.15 8.80
N VAL A 65 -13.41 -13.26 8.29
CA VAL A 65 -12.81 -12.34 7.32
C VAL A 65 -12.51 -13.06 6.02
N LEU A 66 -13.07 -12.58 4.92
CA LEU A 66 -12.77 -13.04 3.58
C LEU A 66 -11.72 -12.13 2.95
N TYR A 67 -10.57 -12.66 2.54
CA TYR A 67 -9.46 -11.83 2.09
C TYR A 67 -8.75 -12.39 0.86
N ARG A 68 -8.03 -11.51 0.18
CA ARG A 68 -7.10 -11.80 -0.92
C ARG A 68 -5.67 -11.59 -0.46
N TYR A 69 -4.78 -12.46 -0.91
CA TYR A 69 -3.34 -12.33 -0.74
C TYR A 69 -2.58 -13.01 -1.87
N GLY A 70 -1.39 -12.53 -2.19
CA GLY A 70 -0.49 -13.15 -3.17
C GLY A 70 -0.77 -12.78 -4.63
N ALA A 71 -1.50 -11.69 -4.88
CA ALA A 71 -1.74 -11.17 -6.23
C ALA A 71 -0.53 -10.42 -6.81
N GLY A 72 0.31 -9.81 -5.96
CA GLY A 72 1.52 -9.09 -6.34
C GLY A 72 2.69 -9.32 -5.39
N SER A 73 3.90 -8.95 -5.80
CA SER A 73 5.10 -8.96 -4.94
C SER A 73 5.02 -7.94 -3.80
N TYR A 74 4.18 -6.94 -3.95
CA TYR A 74 3.90 -5.87 -3.00
C TYR A 74 2.82 -6.21 -1.97
N ASP A 75 2.17 -7.39 -2.09
CA ASP A 75 1.15 -7.79 -1.12
C ASP A 75 1.79 -8.15 0.22
N VAL A 76 1.31 -7.53 1.29
CA VAL A 76 1.64 -7.87 2.68
C VAL A 76 0.59 -8.83 3.21
N ASN A 77 1.01 -9.94 3.80
CA ASN A 77 0.08 -10.86 4.46
C ASN A 77 -0.23 -10.35 5.87
N ASP A 78 -1.17 -9.43 5.96
CA ASP A 78 -1.54 -8.67 7.15
C ASP A 78 -2.87 -9.12 7.80
N VAL A 79 -3.53 -10.14 7.23
CA VAL A 79 -4.79 -10.66 7.75
C VAL A 79 -4.60 -11.90 8.61
N TYR A 80 -3.83 -12.88 8.16
CA TYR A 80 -3.71 -14.16 8.82
C TYR A 80 -2.30 -14.75 8.76
N SER A 81 -1.87 -15.33 9.86
CA SER A 81 -0.65 -16.14 9.98
C SER A 81 -0.95 -17.42 10.74
N GLU A 82 -0.37 -18.54 10.31
CA GLU A 82 -0.52 -19.86 10.97
C GLU A 82 0.31 -19.98 12.25
N GLY A 83 1.34 -19.16 12.42
CA GLY A 83 2.25 -19.22 13.57
C GLY A 83 3.42 -18.25 13.44
N LEU A 84 4.24 -18.20 14.48
CA LEU A 84 5.47 -17.41 14.50
C LEU A 84 6.52 -18.03 13.57
N ASN A 85 7.21 -17.18 12.79
CA ASN A 85 8.28 -17.59 11.87
C ASN A 85 9.52 -16.68 11.90
N SER A 86 9.59 -15.78 12.86
CA SER A 86 10.64 -14.76 13.03
C SER A 86 10.63 -13.63 11.97
N GLU A 87 9.60 -13.55 11.14
CA GLU A 87 9.35 -12.37 10.31
C GLU A 87 8.45 -11.40 11.05
N PRO A 88 8.84 -10.11 11.20
CA PRO A 88 8.17 -9.17 12.11
C PRO A 88 6.68 -9.01 11.83
N VAL A 89 6.30 -8.79 10.56
CA VAL A 89 4.90 -8.60 10.19
C VAL A 89 4.09 -9.87 10.41
N ASN A 90 4.63 -11.04 10.04
CA ASN A 90 3.98 -12.33 10.27
C ASN A 90 3.71 -12.56 11.77
N ASP A 91 4.72 -12.31 12.60
CA ASP A 91 4.65 -12.56 14.04
C ASP A 91 3.72 -11.56 14.74
N ALA A 92 3.69 -10.30 14.26
CA ALA A 92 2.74 -9.29 14.71
C ALA A 92 1.29 -9.65 14.34
N VAL A 93 1.05 -10.11 13.12
CA VAL A 93 -0.28 -10.57 12.65
C VAL A 93 -0.77 -11.76 13.48
N TYR A 94 0.09 -12.74 13.72
CA TYR A 94 -0.25 -13.90 14.56
C TYR A 94 -0.61 -13.46 15.98
N THR A 95 0.24 -12.65 16.61
CA THR A 95 0.04 -12.16 17.98
C THR A 95 -1.22 -11.31 18.09
N ARG A 96 -1.45 -10.37 17.16
CA ARG A 96 -2.67 -9.54 17.10
C ARG A 96 -3.94 -10.39 17.06
N ASN A 97 -3.96 -11.44 16.23
CA ASN A 97 -5.15 -12.29 16.10
C ASN A 97 -5.40 -13.09 17.38
N LEU A 98 -4.35 -13.58 18.06
CA LEU A 98 -4.48 -14.22 19.38
C LEU A 98 -4.99 -13.26 20.45
N LEU A 99 -4.50 -12.00 20.45
CA LEU A 99 -4.98 -10.97 21.38
C LEU A 99 -6.47 -10.65 21.14
N LEU A 100 -6.90 -10.57 19.89
CA LEU A 100 -8.30 -10.39 19.53
C LEU A 100 -9.19 -11.48 20.11
N GLU A 101 -8.81 -12.75 19.92
CA GLU A 101 -9.54 -13.91 20.43
C GLU A 101 -9.58 -13.92 21.96
N HIS A 102 -8.44 -13.67 22.59
CA HIS A 102 -8.30 -13.66 24.06
C HIS A 102 -9.13 -12.53 24.69
N ASP A 103 -8.98 -11.30 24.19
CA ASP A 103 -9.54 -10.10 24.81
C ASP A 103 -11.07 -10.01 24.65
N LEU A 104 -11.57 -10.48 23.52
CA LEU A 104 -13.01 -10.40 23.18
C LEU A 104 -13.76 -11.72 23.37
N GLY A 105 -13.09 -12.82 23.63
CA GLY A 105 -13.72 -14.15 23.75
C GLY A 105 -14.38 -14.62 22.45
N VAL A 106 -13.86 -14.17 21.30
CA VAL A 106 -14.35 -14.51 19.96
C VAL A 106 -13.43 -15.55 19.31
N SER A 107 -13.90 -16.24 18.27
CA SER A 107 -13.05 -17.06 17.40
C SER A 107 -12.76 -16.29 16.11
N PHE A 108 -11.49 -16.13 15.74
CA PHE A 108 -11.08 -15.49 14.49
C PHE A 108 -10.99 -16.52 13.35
N LYS A 109 -11.66 -16.24 12.23
CA LYS A 109 -11.65 -17.09 11.04
C LYS A 109 -11.29 -16.27 9.80
N ALA A 110 -10.16 -16.59 9.18
CA ALA A 110 -9.74 -16.02 7.91
C ALA A 110 -9.96 -16.99 6.76
N VAL A 111 -10.53 -16.53 5.66
CA VAL A 111 -10.79 -17.32 4.46
C VAL A 111 -10.10 -16.67 3.27
N LEU A 112 -9.04 -17.34 2.79
CA LEU A 112 -8.30 -16.88 1.61
C LEU A 112 -9.08 -17.21 0.33
N SER A 113 -9.21 -16.22 -0.56
CA SER A 113 -9.86 -16.40 -1.86
C SER A 113 -9.11 -15.65 -2.95
N LYS A 114 -9.07 -16.23 -4.15
CA LYS A 114 -8.59 -15.52 -5.35
C LYS A 114 -9.59 -14.49 -5.88
N SER A 115 -10.85 -14.53 -5.42
CA SER A 115 -11.93 -13.63 -5.82
C SER A 115 -12.90 -13.43 -4.67
N PRO A 116 -12.52 -12.66 -3.63
CA PRO A 116 -13.39 -12.35 -2.50
C PRO A 116 -14.69 -11.68 -2.94
N VAL A 117 -14.60 -10.68 -3.81
CA VAL A 117 -15.74 -9.99 -4.41
C VAL A 117 -16.71 -10.96 -5.10
N GLY A 118 -16.18 -11.93 -5.85
CA GLY A 118 -17.00 -12.97 -6.50
C GLY A 118 -17.71 -13.89 -5.51
N MET A 119 -17.10 -14.18 -4.35
CA MET A 119 -17.73 -14.96 -3.28
C MET A 119 -18.87 -14.18 -2.64
N VAL A 120 -18.66 -12.93 -2.21
CA VAL A 120 -19.69 -12.08 -1.61
C VAL A 120 -20.88 -11.90 -2.53
N ARG A 121 -20.68 -11.75 -3.83
CA ARG A 121 -21.79 -11.70 -4.79
C ARG A 121 -22.64 -12.96 -4.76
N ARG A 122 -22.03 -14.14 -4.68
CA ARG A 122 -22.79 -15.41 -4.65
C ARG A 122 -23.53 -15.61 -3.32
N THR A 123 -22.84 -15.38 -2.20
CA THR A 123 -23.42 -15.52 -0.86
C THR A 123 -24.48 -14.45 -0.58
N GLY A 124 -24.23 -13.20 -0.99
CA GLY A 124 -25.18 -12.09 -0.83
C GLY A 124 -26.52 -12.32 -1.54
N PHE A 125 -26.50 -12.92 -2.75
CA PHE A 125 -27.74 -13.32 -3.42
C PHE A 125 -28.52 -14.42 -2.69
N ALA A 126 -27.79 -15.32 -1.99
CA ALA A 126 -28.42 -16.36 -1.19
C ALA A 126 -28.88 -15.86 0.20
N GLY A 127 -28.53 -14.63 0.58
CA GLY A 127 -28.78 -14.09 1.93
C GLY A 127 -27.94 -14.77 3.01
N ASP A 128 -26.83 -15.38 2.63
CA ASP A 128 -25.95 -16.12 3.53
C ASP A 128 -25.03 -15.15 4.31
N ASP A 129 -25.07 -15.26 5.64
CA ASP A 129 -24.22 -14.55 6.59
C ASP A 129 -22.97 -15.38 6.89
N GLN A 130 -22.03 -15.43 5.92
CA GLN A 130 -20.83 -16.27 6.02
C GLN A 130 -19.59 -15.49 6.45
N PHE A 131 -19.54 -14.20 6.15
CA PHE A 131 -18.38 -13.35 6.37
C PHE A 131 -18.81 -12.04 7.00
N ASP A 132 -18.17 -11.65 8.09
CA ASP A 132 -18.35 -10.34 8.72
C ASP A 132 -17.67 -9.23 7.90
N LEU A 133 -16.51 -9.52 7.34
CA LEU A 133 -15.74 -8.57 6.52
C LEU A 133 -15.21 -9.20 5.25
N ILE A 134 -15.01 -8.33 4.27
CA ILE A 134 -14.27 -8.62 3.04
C ILE A 134 -13.15 -7.59 2.84
N THR A 135 -12.00 -8.05 2.37
CA THR A 135 -10.98 -7.18 1.77
C THR A 135 -10.57 -7.68 0.39
N ASP A 136 -10.51 -6.76 -0.56
CA ASP A 136 -10.05 -6.97 -1.95
C ASP A 136 -9.59 -5.62 -2.49
N ALA A 137 -9.04 -5.60 -3.71
CA ALA A 137 -8.63 -4.36 -4.35
C ALA A 137 -9.81 -3.38 -4.48
N MET A 138 -9.57 -2.11 -4.16
CA MET A 138 -10.61 -1.07 -4.18
C MET A 138 -11.33 -1.00 -5.54
N ASN A 139 -10.60 -1.11 -6.66
CA ASN A 139 -11.19 -1.10 -7.99
C ASN A 139 -12.08 -2.32 -8.29
N GLN A 140 -11.85 -3.47 -7.64
CA GLN A 140 -12.71 -4.65 -7.74
C GLN A 140 -13.96 -4.52 -6.87
N MET A 141 -13.82 -3.88 -5.70
CA MET A 141 -14.89 -3.71 -4.73
C MET A 141 -15.86 -2.60 -5.11
N PHE A 142 -15.38 -1.54 -5.75
CA PHE A 142 -16.18 -0.35 -6.08
C PHE A 142 -17.45 -0.65 -6.90
N PRO A 143 -17.44 -1.47 -7.96
CA PRO A 143 -18.67 -1.81 -8.69
C PRO A 143 -19.74 -2.49 -7.82
N GLN A 144 -19.32 -3.21 -6.78
CA GLN A 144 -20.21 -3.89 -5.85
C GLN A 144 -20.87 -2.91 -4.88
N SER A 145 -20.14 -1.89 -4.46
CA SER A 145 -20.67 -0.82 -3.61
C SER A 145 -21.85 -0.12 -4.29
N LEU A 146 -21.73 0.15 -5.60
CA LEU A 146 -22.81 0.75 -6.41
C LEU A 146 -24.07 -0.13 -6.52
N SER A 147 -23.96 -1.42 -6.20
CA SER A 147 -25.05 -2.40 -6.28
C SER A 147 -25.64 -2.75 -4.90
N GLY A 148 -25.18 -2.11 -3.81
CA GLY A 148 -25.70 -2.29 -2.46
C GLY A 148 -25.24 -3.58 -1.77
N TYR A 149 -24.06 -4.12 -2.17
CA TYR A 149 -23.52 -5.32 -1.53
C TYR A 149 -22.81 -5.05 -0.21
N TYR A 150 -22.65 -3.77 0.20
CA TYR A 150 -21.93 -3.40 1.41
C TYR A 150 -22.76 -2.48 2.30
N HIS A 151 -22.56 -2.57 3.62
CA HIS A 151 -23.06 -1.60 4.58
C HIS A 151 -22.32 -0.26 4.44
N ASN A 152 -23.02 0.84 4.74
CA ASN A 152 -22.41 2.14 4.91
C ASN A 152 -21.71 2.22 6.26
N TRP A 153 -20.38 2.30 6.29
CA TRP A 153 -19.59 2.40 7.52
C TRP A 153 -20.06 3.53 8.43
N ARG A 154 -20.36 4.70 7.87
CA ARG A 154 -20.80 5.88 8.64
C ARG A 154 -22.15 5.72 9.36
N LYS A 155 -22.86 4.62 9.12
CA LYS A 155 -24.10 4.24 9.85
C LYS A 155 -23.83 3.25 10.98
N LEU A 156 -22.61 2.77 11.14
CA LEU A 156 -22.25 1.78 12.15
C LEU A 156 -21.71 2.49 13.40
N PRO A 157 -22.20 2.16 14.61
CA PRO A 157 -21.89 2.93 15.83
C PRO A 157 -20.40 2.89 16.24
N HIS A 158 -19.68 1.84 15.83
CA HIS A 158 -18.26 1.65 16.16
C HIS A 158 -17.31 2.10 15.05
N TYR A 159 -17.81 2.74 14.00
CA TYR A 159 -17.00 3.37 13.00
C TYR A 159 -16.81 4.84 13.31
N VAL A 160 -15.65 5.19 13.82
CA VAL A 160 -15.27 6.56 14.18
C VAL A 160 -14.05 6.96 13.34
N PRO A 161 -14.24 7.68 12.21
CA PRO A 161 -13.14 7.99 11.29
C PRO A 161 -12.01 8.82 11.89
N SER A 162 -12.23 9.48 13.05
CA SER A 162 -11.21 10.23 13.79
C SER A 162 -10.37 9.38 14.71
N ASP A 163 -10.71 8.10 14.91
CA ASP A 163 -9.87 7.21 15.70
C ASP A 163 -8.55 6.94 14.96
N PRO A 164 -7.41 6.90 15.65
CA PRO A 164 -6.09 6.86 15.02
C PRO A 164 -5.85 5.68 14.09
N TRP A 165 -6.55 4.57 14.29
CA TRP A 165 -6.46 3.35 13.47
C TRP A 165 -7.32 3.36 12.20
N TRP A 166 -8.09 4.44 11.93
CA TRP A 166 -8.79 4.65 10.68
C TRP A 166 -8.09 5.72 9.84
N ASP A 167 -8.01 5.52 8.53
CA ASP A 167 -7.49 6.53 7.62
C ASP A 167 -8.58 7.56 7.28
N SER A 168 -8.54 8.70 7.97
CA SER A 168 -9.50 9.79 7.77
C SER A 168 -9.40 10.44 6.39
N ASN A 169 -8.22 10.42 5.74
CA ASN A 169 -8.06 10.91 4.37
C ASN A 169 -8.77 9.97 3.38
N ALA A 170 -8.68 8.65 3.61
CA ALA A 170 -9.43 7.66 2.82
C ALA A 170 -10.94 7.81 3.04
N ASP A 171 -11.40 7.95 4.30
CA ASP A 171 -12.82 8.16 4.61
C ASP A 171 -13.38 9.38 3.86
N GLU A 172 -12.67 10.50 3.90
CA GLU A 172 -13.12 11.70 3.18
C GLU A 172 -13.07 11.51 1.67
N ALA A 173 -11.97 11.01 1.11
CA ALA A 173 -11.78 10.90 -0.34
C ALA A 173 -12.70 9.86 -0.99
N LEU A 174 -12.95 8.73 -0.31
CA LEU A 174 -13.79 7.64 -0.83
C LEU A 174 -15.28 7.79 -0.46
N SER A 175 -15.63 8.79 0.36
CA SER A 175 -17.02 9.09 0.65
C SER A 175 -17.71 9.79 -0.52
N VAL A 176 -18.99 9.47 -0.73
CA VAL A 176 -19.87 10.19 -1.66
C VAL A 176 -21.23 10.32 -0.99
N GLN A 177 -21.84 11.51 -1.00
CA GLN A 177 -23.16 11.73 -0.38
C GLN A 177 -23.20 11.25 1.10
N ASN A 178 -22.13 11.49 1.84
CA ASN A 178 -21.97 11.03 3.22
C ASN A 178 -22.06 9.50 3.40
N VAL A 179 -21.77 8.73 2.37
CA VAL A 179 -21.73 7.25 2.39
C VAL A 179 -20.30 6.77 2.16
N VAL A 180 -19.84 5.85 3.00
CA VAL A 180 -18.53 5.18 2.88
C VAL A 180 -18.78 3.67 2.84
N PHE A 181 -18.41 3.03 1.74
CA PHE A 181 -18.48 1.57 1.61
C PHE A 181 -17.11 0.90 1.75
N LEU A 182 -16.06 1.63 1.39
CA LEU A 182 -14.67 1.15 1.40
C LEU A 182 -13.91 1.88 2.50
N GLY A 183 -13.68 1.20 3.61
CA GLY A 183 -12.91 1.72 4.73
C GLY A 183 -11.43 1.35 4.61
N VAL A 184 -10.54 2.20 5.05
CA VAL A 184 -9.11 1.93 5.19
C VAL A 184 -8.73 2.05 6.65
N SER A 185 -8.04 1.06 7.18
CA SER A 185 -7.61 1.03 8.58
C SER A 185 -6.29 0.30 8.74
N ASP A 186 -5.69 0.43 9.92
CA ASP A 186 -4.44 -0.24 10.31
C ASP A 186 -4.54 -1.77 10.41
N ALA A 187 -5.75 -2.35 10.26
CA ALA A 187 -5.91 -3.79 10.09
C ALA A 187 -5.29 -4.31 8.78
N SER A 188 -4.99 -3.41 7.81
CA SER A 188 -4.28 -3.77 6.58
C SER A 188 -3.24 -2.72 6.19
N MET A 189 -2.03 -3.19 5.86
CA MET A 189 -0.92 -2.38 5.33
C MET A 189 -1.03 -2.14 3.81
N SER A 190 -2.09 -2.62 3.17
CA SER A 190 -2.19 -2.59 1.71
C SER A 190 -2.18 -1.16 1.14
N ALA A 191 -2.87 -0.20 1.76
CA ALA A 191 -2.86 1.19 1.31
C ALA A 191 -1.46 1.80 1.39
N SER A 192 -0.79 1.65 2.53
CA SER A 192 0.58 2.11 2.76
C SER A 192 1.58 1.44 1.81
N SER A 193 1.42 0.13 1.57
CA SER A 193 2.27 -0.63 0.63
C SER A 193 2.12 -0.16 -0.80
N ASN A 194 0.99 0.43 -1.17
CA ASN A 194 0.63 0.83 -2.53
C ASN A 194 0.55 2.36 -2.74
N ALA A 195 0.94 3.17 -1.75
CA ALA A 195 1.20 4.59 -1.97
C ALA A 195 2.43 4.74 -2.87
N ARG A 196 2.30 5.42 -4.02
CA ARG A 196 3.36 5.48 -5.03
C ARG A 196 4.31 6.64 -4.78
N PHE A 197 5.60 6.32 -4.68
CA PHE A 197 6.71 7.24 -4.48
C PHE A 197 7.94 6.79 -5.29
N LEU A 198 9.11 7.38 -5.08
CA LEU A 198 10.33 7.08 -5.81
C LEU A 198 11.33 6.32 -4.94
N TYR A 199 11.81 5.17 -5.42
CA TYR A 199 13.10 4.63 -5.01
C TYR A 199 14.19 5.24 -5.89
N PHE A 200 15.37 5.50 -5.31
CA PHE A 200 16.52 5.98 -6.08
C PHE A 200 17.79 5.23 -5.73
N ASN A 201 18.64 5.08 -6.71
CA ASN A 201 19.92 4.38 -6.61
C ASN A 201 21.00 5.34 -6.13
N LYS A 202 21.50 5.17 -4.90
CA LYS A 202 22.54 6.02 -4.30
C LYS A 202 23.89 5.86 -5.01
N HIS A 203 24.22 4.65 -5.46
CA HIS A 203 25.44 4.40 -6.22
C HIS A 203 25.47 5.19 -7.54
N LEU A 204 24.35 5.27 -8.26
CA LEU A 204 24.27 6.07 -9.47
C LEU A 204 24.35 7.57 -9.16
N CYS A 205 23.79 8.04 -8.04
CA CYS A 205 24.01 9.43 -7.61
C CYS A 205 25.51 9.73 -7.46
N ASP A 206 26.24 8.88 -6.75
CA ASP A 206 27.68 9.03 -6.54
C ASP A 206 28.45 8.95 -7.85
N LEU A 207 28.14 7.98 -8.72
CA LEU A 207 28.81 7.76 -10.01
C LEU A 207 28.70 9.00 -10.93
N TYR A 208 27.56 9.69 -10.89
CA TYR A 208 27.32 10.88 -11.71
C TYR A 208 27.56 12.20 -10.94
N GLY A 209 28.13 12.14 -9.73
CA GLY A 209 28.45 13.30 -8.92
C GLY A 209 27.23 14.10 -8.45
N MET A 210 26.09 13.45 -8.32
CA MET A 210 24.85 14.05 -7.83
C MET A 210 24.73 13.90 -6.32
N VAL A 211 24.16 14.91 -5.66
CA VAL A 211 23.82 14.85 -4.23
C VAL A 211 22.42 14.25 -4.09
N ALA A 212 22.24 13.27 -3.18
CA ALA A 212 20.95 12.74 -2.83
C ALA A 212 20.00 13.87 -2.37
N PRO A 213 18.76 13.98 -2.90
CA PRO A 213 17.96 15.19 -2.78
C PRO A 213 17.18 15.33 -1.46
N TYR A 214 17.60 14.68 -0.37
CA TYR A 214 16.94 14.75 0.95
C TYR A 214 16.81 16.19 1.47
N ASP A 215 17.85 17.00 1.34
CA ASP A 215 17.82 18.40 1.78
C ASP A 215 16.87 19.24 0.92
N GLN A 216 16.77 18.94 -0.38
CA GLN A 216 15.77 19.57 -1.25
C GLN A 216 14.34 19.22 -0.80
N VAL A 217 14.09 17.97 -0.38
CA VAL A 217 12.79 17.56 0.16
C VAL A 217 12.47 18.34 1.42
N ARG A 218 13.40 18.38 2.39
CA ARG A 218 13.22 19.11 3.67
C ARG A 218 13.02 20.62 3.44
N ALA A 219 13.76 21.20 2.50
CA ALA A 219 13.61 22.61 2.11
C ALA A 219 12.35 22.90 1.26
N GLY A 220 11.64 21.86 0.81
CA GLY A 220 10.48 22.03 -0.07
C GLY A 220 10.84 22.45 -1.50
N THR A 221 12.09 22.25 -1.93
CA THR A 221 12.59 22.58 -3.27
C THR A 221 12.74 21.37 -4.19
N TRP A 222 12.40 20.18 -3.71
CA TRP A 222 12.29 18.98 -4.53
C TRP A 222 11.09 19.08 -5.45
N THR A 223 11.33 19.47 -6.69
CA THR A 223 10.30 19.81 -7.69
C THR A 223 10.48 18.97 -8.95
N MET A 224 9.49 19.02 -9.86
CA MET A 224 9.58 18.36 -11.17
C MET A 224 10.79 18.82 -11.97
N ASP A 225 11.21 20.08 -11.85
CA ASP A 225 12.41 20.58 -12.56
C ASP A 225 13.65 19.88 -12.03
N SER A 226 13.89 19.88 -10.71
CA SER A 226 15.08 19.23 -10.13
C SER A 226 15.05 17.70 -10.34
N PHE A 227 13.88 17.08 -10.34
CA PHE A 227 13.75 15.66 -10.66
C PHE A 227 14.12 15.35 -12.12
N VAL A 228 13.58 16.13 -13.08
CA VAL A 228 13.88 15.95 -14.51
C VAL A 228 15.37 16.17 -14.80
N ASP A 229 16.01 17.17 -14.19
CA ASP A 229 17.44 17.40 -14.32
C ASP A 229 18.26 16.17 -13.91
N MET A 230 17.91 15.53 -12.79
CA MET A 230 18.57 14.30 -12.35
C MET A 230 18.29 13.14 -13.30
N VAL A 231 17.05 12.95 -13.75
CA VAL A 231 16.66 11.90 -14.70
C VAL A 231 17.48 12.01 -16.01
N GLN A 232 17.66 13.23 -16.52
CA GLN A 232 18.36 13.47 -17.78
C GLN A 232 19.90 13.32 -17.69
N THR A 233 20.45 13.24 -16.46
CA THR A 233 21.89 13.15 -16.26
C THR A 233 22.44 11.73 -16.49
N VAL A 234 21.62 10.67 -16.40
CA VAL A 234 22.09 9.29 -16.16
C VAL A 234 22.05 8.38 -17.40
N ALA A 235 21.41 8.80 -18.50
CA ALA A 235 21.26 7.94 -19.68
C ALA A 235 22.61 7.51 -20.28
N PHE A 236 22.78 6.19 -20.48
CA PHE A 236 24.00 5.63 -21.05
C PHE A 236 23.74 4.30 -21.76
N ASP A 237 24.25 4.17 -22.99
CA ASP A 237 24.27 2.92 -23.76
C ASP A 237 25.34 1.99 -23.15
N LEU A 238 24.92 1.03 -22.33
CA LEU A 238 25.82 0.18 -21.54
C LEU A 238 26.50 -0.89 -22.40
N ASN A 239 25.82 -1.42 -23.42
CA ASN A 239 26.35 -2.47 -24.26
C ASN A 239 27.03 -1.91 -25.53
N GLY A 240 26.84 -0.64 -25.87
CA GLY A 240 27.49 0.08 -26.98
C GLY A 240 26.96 -0.34 -28.36
N ASP A 241 25.74 -0.89 -28.44
CA ASP A 241 25.16 -1.37 -29.71
C ASP A 241 24.32 -0.29 -30.43
N GLY A 242 24.09 0.85 -29.78
CA GLY A 242 23.30 1.97 -30.30
C GLY A 242 21.80 1.74 -30.31
N VAL A 243 21.32 0.66 -29.69
CA VAL A 243 19.88 0.33 -29.55
C VAL A 243 19.46 0.56 -28.11
N TRP A 244 18.56 1.50 -27.89
CA TRP A 244 18.07 1.83 -26.55
C TRP A 244 16.97 0.87 -26.11
N ASP A 245 17.30 -0.04 -25.18
CA ASP A 245 16.38 -1.04 -24.63
C ASP A 245 16.64 -1.36 -23.14
N GLY A 246 16.11 -2.47 -22.63
CA GLY A 246 16.27 -2.89 -21.24
C GLY A 246 17.71 -3.22 -20.80
N HIS A 247 18.68 -3.27 -21.70
CA HIS A 247 20.09 -3.51 -21.40
C HIS A 247 20.88 -2.22 -21.11
N ASP A 248 20.24 -1.05 -21.25
CA ASP A 248 20.88 0.24 -21.09
C ASP A 248 20.52 0.91 -19.77
N ARG A 249 21.15 2.04 -19.52
CA ARG A 249 20.90 2.83 -18.31
C ARG A 249 20.01 4.01 -18.61
N TYR A 250 19.03 4.22 -17.73
CA TYR A 250 18.06 5.32 -17.81
C TYR A 250 17.96 6.06 -16.49
N GLY A 251 17.43 7.28 -16.56
CA GLY A 251 17.12 8.06 -15.37
C GLY A 251 15.88 7.57 -14.63
N LEU A 252 14.86 7.07 -15.35
CA LEU A 252 13.57 6.70 -14.75
C LEU A 252 12.97 5.43 -15.36
N LEU A 253 12.51 4.53 -14.51
CA LEU A 253 11.58 3.44 -14.84
C LEU A 253 10.20 3.79 -14.28
N SER A 254 9.20 3.99 -15.15
CA SER A 254 7.83 4.30 -14.75
C SER A 254 6.81 3.92 -15.82
N GLU A 255 5.63 3.45 -15.39
CA GLU A 255 4.56 3.04 -16.31
C GLU A 255 3.56 4.16 -16.61
N THR A 256 3.28 5.05 -15.65
CA THR A 256 2.18 5.98 -15.75
C THR A 256 2.50 7.39 -15.25
N SER A 257 1.97 8.38 -15.96
CA SER A 257 2.01 9.79 -15.56
C SER A 257 1.11 10.12 -14.36
N THR A 258 0.11 9.27 -14.08
CA THR A 258 -0.97 9.55 -13.11
C THR A 258 -0.45 9.90 -11.72
N PHE A 259 0.55 9.15 -11.24
CA PHE A 259 1.10 9.36 -9.89
C PHE A 259 1.91 10.65 -9.79
N PHE A 260 2.65 11.03 -10.84
CA PHE A 260 3.35 12.33 -10.90
C PHE A 260 2.35 13.50 -10.96
N ILE A 261 1.30 13.39 -11.77
CA ILE A 261 0.27 14.43 -11.89
C ILE A 261 -0.45 14.63 -10.55
N SER A 262 -0.82 13.54 -9.88
CA SER A 262 -1.39 13.60 -8.52
C SER A 262 -0.37 14.16 -7.51
N GLY A 263 0.90 13.78 -7.60
CA GLY A 263 2.01 14.32 -6.80
C GLY A 263 2.19 15.82 -6.94
N CYS A 264 1.92 16.35 -8.14
CA CYS A 264 1.91 17.79 -8.45
C CYS A 264 0.66 18.54 -7.95
N ASP A 265 -0.08 17.97 -7.00
CA ASP A 265 -1.28 18.55 -6.37
C ASP A 265 -2.41 18.84 -7.38
N VAL A 266 -2.68 17.87 -8.24
CA VAL A 266 -3.84 17.88 -9.13
C VAL A 266 -4.87 16.87 -8.61
N PRO A 267 -5.94 17.32 -7.93
CA PRO A 267 -7.08 16.48 -7.63
C PRO A 267 -7.89 16.22 -8.91
N PHE A 268 -8.38 15.01 -9.09
CA PHE A 268 -9.14 14.64 -10.30
C PHE A 268 -10.63 14.93 -10.14
N THR A 269 -11.14 14.70 -8.94
CA THR A 269 -12.54 14.99 -8.58
C THR A 269 -12.62 15.78 -7.27
N THR A 270 -13.70 16.52 -7.13
CA THR A 270 -14.11 17.15 -5.87
C THR A 270 -15.60 16.92 -5.65
N LYS A 271 -16.12 17.39 -4.53
CA LYS A 271 -17.54 17.35 -4.21
C LYS A 271 -18.09 18.76 -4.23
N ASP A 272 -19.30 18.93 -4.76
CA ASP A 272 -20.05 20.18 -4.64
C ASP A 272 -20.69 20.32 -3.24
N GLU A 273 -21.43 21.41 -3.03
CA GLU A 273 -22.10 21.71 -1.76
C GLU A 273 -23.14 20.66 -1.35
N ASP A 274 -23.69 19.93 -2.33
CA ASP A 274 -24.66 18.84 -2.12
C ASP A 274 -23.95 17.46 -2.01
N GLY A 275 -22.63 17.42 -2.05
CA GLY A 275 -21.82 16.19 -1.96
C GLY A 275 -21.78 15.37 -3.26
N TYR A 276 -22.22 15.91 -4.41
CA TYR A 276 -22.07 15.27 -5.71
C TYR A 276 -20.65 15.39 -6.23
N LEU A 277 -20.17 14.31 -6.84
CA LEU A 277 -18.86 14.29 -7.48
C LEU A 277 -18.84 15.21 -8.70
N THR A 278 -17.83 16.06 -8.75
CA THR A 278 -17.59 17.00 -9.87
C THR A 278 -16.14 16.90 -10.33
N VAL A 279 -15.88 17.37 -11.55
CA VAL A 279 -14.53 17.40 -12.13
C VAL A 279 -13.76 18.62 -11.58
N SER A 280 -12.54 18.39 -11.07
CA SER A 280 -11.67 19.46 -10.53
C SER A 280 -10.40 19.70 -11.35
N PHE A 281 -10.03 18.78 -12.25
CA PHE A 281 -8.73 18.80 -12.93
C PHE A 281 -8.66 19.75 -14.15
N VAL A 282 -9.72 20.46 -14.51
CA VAL A 282 -9.74 21.34 -15.69
C VAL A 282 -9.37 22.76 -15.29
N SER A 283 -8.09 23.08 -15.31
CA SER A 283 -7.54 24.39 -15.01
C SER A 283 -6.27 24.66 -15.84
N GLU A 284 -5.84 25.92 -15.92
CA GLU A 284 -4.57 26.29 -16.56
C GLU A 284 -3.39 25.63 -15.84
N ARG A 285 -3.36 25.67 -14.50
CA ARG A 285 -2.32 25.00 -13.70
C ARG A 285 -2.25 23.53 -14.00
N THR A 286 -3.39 22.85 -14.08
CA THR A 286 -3.43 21.42 -14.41
C THR A 286 -2.92 21.15 -15.82
N SER A 287 -3.25 22.00 -16.80
CA SER A 287 -2.70 21.87 -18.15
C SER A 287 -1.18 21.95 -18.14
N ASN A 288 -0.61 22.92 -17.43
CA ASN A 288 0.83 23.10 -17.32
C ASN A 288 1.51 21.90 -16.61
N VAL A 289 0.90 21.35 -15.56
CA VAL A 289 1.39 20.12 -14.89
C VAL A 289 1.40 18.94 -15.86
N ILE A 290 0.27 18.73 -16.55
CA ILE A 290 0.14 17.62 -17.50
C ILE A 290 1.14 17.74 -18.64
N ASP A 291 1.32 18.93 -19.20
CA ASP A 291 2.27 19.16 -20.30
C ASP A 291 3.72 18.84 -19.85
N LYS A 292 4.12 19.28 -18.65
CA LYS A 292 5.45 19.00 -18.08
C LYS A 292 5.65 17.49 -17.83
N VAL A 293 4.69 16.82 -17.20
CA VAL A 293 4.78 15.38 -16.94
C VAL A 293 4.75 14.58 -18.24
N ALA A 294 3.94 15.02 -19.23
CA ALA A 294 3.89 14.39 -20.54
C ALA A 294 5.18 14.55 -21.34
N GLU A 295 5.89 15.65 -21.18
CA GLU A 295 7.22 15.85 -21.77
C GLU A 295 8.19 14.80 -21.22
N LEU A 296 8.26 14.64 -19.90
CA LEU A 296 9.06 13.58 -19.26
C LEU A 296 8.69 12.19 -19.76
N MET A 297 7.38 11.84 -19.80
CA MET A 297 6.92 10.50 -20.20
C MET A 297 7.18 10.18 -21.69
N ARG A 298 7.41 11.19 -22.52
CA ARG A 298 7.76 11.04 -23.95
C ARG A 298 9.26 10.91 -24.18
N ASP A 299 10.06 11.27 -23.22
CA ASP A 299 11.52 11.21 -23.30
C ASP A 299 12.04 9.76 -23.24
N LYS A 300 12.12 9.14 -24.41
CA LYS A 300 12.56 7.73 -24.54
C LYS A 300 14.05 7.52 -24.38
N THR A 301 14.81 8.61 -24.31
CA THR A 301 16.26 8.57 -24.06
C THR A 301 16.55 8.43 -22.54
N HIS A 302 15.70 9.02 -21.69
CA HIS A 302 15.96 9.09 -20.25
C HIS A 302 14.94 8.31 -19.41
N LEU A 303 13.82 7.90 -20.02
CA LEU A 303 12.75 7.13 -19.39
C LEU A 303 12.42 5.87 -20.17
N LEU A 304 12.31 4.75 -19.45
CA LEU A 304 11.78 3.50 -19.99
C LEU A 304 10.52 3.08 -19.23
N SER A 305 9.51 2.55 -19.93
CA SER A 305 8.37 1.91 -19.26
C SER A 305 8.68 0.45 -18.95
N PHE A 306 7.94 -0.15 -18.01
CA PHE A 306 8.08 -1.57 -17.69
C PHE A 306 7.79 -2.45 -18.90
N ASP A 307 6.77 -2.10 -19.73
CA ASP A 307 6.47 -2.79 -20.98
C ASP A 307 7.62 -2.69 -21.98
N ALA A 308 8.23 -1.51 -22.11
CA ALA A 308 9.36 -1.31 -23.01
C ALA A 308 10.63 -2.03 -22.54
N ALA A 309 10.89 -2.04 -21.22
CA ALA A 309 12.00 -2.76 -20.62
C ALA A 309 11.91 -4.28 -20.84
N ALA A 310 10.71 -4.84 -20.78
CA ALA A 310 10.45 -6.27 -20.98
C ALA A 310 10.38 -6.68 -22.45
N LYS A 311 10.26 -5.71 -23.37
CA LYS A 311 10.06 -6.00 -24.80
C LYS A 311 11.26 -6.73 -25.44
N GLY A 312 10.99 -7.94 -25.93
CA GLY A 312 12.04 -8.76 -26.56
C GLY A 312 12.92 -9.52 -25.59
N GLN A 313 12.70 -9.36 -24.26
CA GLN A 313 13.47 -10.01 -23.22
C GLN A 313 12.83 -11.34 -22.77
N ASP A 314 13.64 -12.27 -22.29
CA ASP A 314 13.12 -13.47 -21.61
C ASP A 314 12.71 -13.13 -20.18
N THR A 315 11.41 -12.93 -19.99
CA THR A 315 10.80 -12.65 -18.69
C THR A 315 10.20 -13.88 -18.01
N SER A 316 10.44 -15.08 -18.53
CA SER A 316 9.83 -16.33 -18.04
C SER A 316 10.19 -16.68 -16.58
N GLY A 317 11.33 -16.15 -16.07
CA GLY A 317 11.74 -16.28 -14.68
C GLY A 317 11.00 -15.33 -13.70
N TYR A 318 10.19 -14.42 -14.20
CA TYR A 318 9.48 -13.42 -13.40
C TYR A 318 7.97 -13.66 -13.45
N ARG A 319 7.30 -13.38 -12.35
CA ARG A 319 5.84 -13.55 -12.25
C ARG A 319 5.09 -12.50 -13.09
N HIS A 320 5.69 -11.30 -13.22
CA HIS A 320 5.15 -10.18 -13.99
C HIS A 320 6.27 -9.30 -14.53
N ILE A 321 6.01 -8.51 -15.60
CA ILE A 321 6.98 -7.56 -16.18
C ILE A 321 7.45 -6.51 -15.16
N PHE A 322 6.63 -6.18 -14.16
CA PHE A 322 7.02 -5.29 -13.07
C PHE A 322 8.12 -5.89 -12.19
N ASP A 323 8.10 -7.22 -11.96
CA ASP A 323 9.17 -7.90 -11.21
C ASP A 323 10.48 -7.88 -12.01
N TYR A 324 10.42 -8.04 -13.33
CA TYR A 324 11.57 -7.89 -14.22
C TYR A 324 12.15 -6.48 -14.17
N GLY A 325 11.31 -5.43 -14.30
CA GLY A 325 11.78 -4.05 -14.22
C GLY A 325 12.41 -3.70 -12.87
N ARG A 326 11.89 -4.25 -11.75
CA ARG A 326 12.50 -4.08 -10.42
C ARG A 326 13.87 -4.77 -10.34
N ALA A 327 14.04 -5.93 -10.96
CA ALA A 327 15.34 -6.61 -11.05
C ALA A 327 16.35 -5.75 -11.81
N LEU A 328 15.96 -5.10 -12.90
CA LEU A 328 16.83 -4.18 -13.62
C LEU A 328 17.22 -2.95 -12.77
N PHE A 329 16.31 -2.42 -11.94
CA PHE A 329 16.66 -1.38 -10.99
C PHE A 329 17.70 -1.87 -9.96
N ALA A 330 17.54 -3.10 -9.47
CA ALA A 330 18.48 -3.73 -8.55
C ALA A 330 19.87 -4.02 -9.19
N GLU A 331 19.94 -4.03 -10.51
CA GLU A 331 21.16 -4.20 -11.33
C GLU A 331 21.75 -2.87 -11.84
N ASP A 332 21.36 -1.73 -11.24
CA ASP A 332 21.86 -0.38 -11.56
C ASP A 332 21.52 0.13 -12.99
N HIS A 333 20.44 -0.35 -13.59
CA HIS A 333 19.97 0.15 -14.88
C HIS A 333 19.14 1.44 -14.79
N PHE A 334 18.64 1.80 -13.60
CA PHE A 334 17.80 2.99 -13.41
C PHE A 334 18.23 3.81 -12.20
N LEU A 335 18.25 5.15 -12.38
CA LEU A 335 18.45 6.06 -11.23
C LEU A 335 17.22 6.06 -10.33
N PHE A 336 16.03 6.14 -10.93
CA PHE A 336 14.76 6.14 -10.20
C PHE A 336 13.83 5.03 -10.69
N VAL A 337 13.05 4.46 -9.76
CA VAL A 337 11.89 3.65 -10.07
C VAL A 337 10.70 4.09 -9.22
N GLN A 338 9.53 4.26 -9.86
CA GLN A 338 8.29 4.63 -9.16
C GLN A 338 7.56 3.37 -8.69
N ASN A 339 7.52 3.15 -7.39
CA ASN A 339 6.91 1.98 -6.74
C ASN A 339 6.27 2.34 -5.39
N GLY A 340 5.74 1.34 -4.67
CA GLY A 340 5.19 1.49 -3.32
C GLY A 340 6.07 0.86 -2.24
N ALA A 341 5.75 1.09 -0.97
CA ALA A 341 6.55 0.62 0.17
C ALA A 341 6.66 -0.91 0.22
N GLY A 342 5.64 -1.65 -0.22
CA GLY A 342 5.68 -3.11 -0.29
C GLY A 342 6.75 -3.66 -1.24
N ASP A 343 7.17 -2.87 -2.23
CA ASP A 343 8.18 -3.25 -3.21
C ASP A 343 9.62 -3.23 -2.65
N ALA A 344 9.86 -2.67 -1.45
CA ALA A 344 11.16 -2.74 -0.77
C ALA A 344 11.65 -4.19 -0.60
N ASN A 345 10.73 -5.15 -0.52
CA ASN A 345 11.07 -6.58 -0.48
C ASN A 345 11.74 -7.09 -1.76
N CYS A 346 11.55 -6.41 -2.89
CA CYS A 346 12.18 -6.77 -4.17
C CYS A 346 13.65 -6.35 -4.25
N PHE A 347 14.12 -5.48 -3.36
CA PHE A 347 15.47 -4.91 -3.36
C PHE A 347 16.38 -5.46 -2.25
N VAL A 348 15.97 -6.52 -1.56
CA VAL A 348 16.71 -7.12 -0.43
C VAL A 348 18.12 -7.57 -0.83
N ASP A 349 18.25 -8.13 -2.02
CA ASP A 349 19.51 -8.66 -2.56
C ASP A 349 20.24 -7.64 -3.46
N MET A 350 19.75 -6.40 -3.52
CA MET A 350 20.43 -5.33 -4.28
C MET A 350 21.80 -5.04 -3.67
N ARG A 351 22.83 -5.00 -4.50
CA ARG A 351 24.21 -4.76 -4.05
C ARG A 351 24.48 -3.28 -3.78
N SER A 352 23.91 -2.44 -4.60
CA SER A 352 24.00 -0.98 -4.47
C SER A 352 23.02 -0.49 -3.41
N GLU A 353 23.42 0.54 -2.66
CA GLU A 353 22.51 1.20 -1.74
C GLU A 353 21.44 1.97 -2.50
N TYR A 354 20.23 1.90 -2.01
CA TYR A 354 19.11 2.71 -2.50
C TYR A 354 18.50 3.55 -1.37
N GLY A 355 17.72 4.53 -1.74
CA GLY A 355 16.92 5.34 -0.83
C GLY A 355 15.54 5.58 -1.38
N ILE A 356 14.73 6.31 -0.62
CA ILE A 356 13.39 6.69 -1.02
C ILE A 356 13.20 8.21 -1.00
N LEU A 357 12.31 8.70 -1.86
CA LEU A 357 11.97 10.10 -1.99
C LEU A 357 10.47 10.24 -2.24
N PRO A 358 9.85 11.32 -1.76
CA PRO A 358 8.50 11.65 -2.17
C PRO A 358 8.43 11.93 -3.68
N ASN A 359 7.23 11.78 -4.28
CA ASN A 359 7.01 12.35 -5.61
C ASN A 359 7.33 13.85 -5.60
N PRO A 360 7.96 14.37 -6.66
CA PRO A 360 8.32 15.78 -6.70
C PRO A 360 7.07 16.66 -6.71
N LYS A 361 7.16 17.83 -6.11
CA LYS A 361 6.16 18.90 -6.26
C LYS A 361 6.21 19.48 -7.66
N TYR A 362 5.12 20.09 -8.13
CA TYR A 362 5.14 20.82 -9.39
C TYR A 362 6.16 21.99 -9.35
N ASP A 363 6.07 22.79 -8.27
CA ASP A 363 6.92 23.94 -8.01
C ASP A 363 7.08 24.17 -6.50
N THR A 364 7.86 25.18 -6.12
CA THR A 364 8.10 25.56 -4.72
C THR A 364 6.90 26.23 -4.04
N TYR A 365 5.86 26.65 -4.78
CA TYR A 365 4.64 27.22 -4.23
C TYR A 365 3.67 26.14 -3.73
N GLN A 366 3.76 24.92 -4.27
CA GLN A 366 3.02 23.76 -3.76
C GLN A 366 3.43 23.49 -2.30
N LYS A 367 2.42 23.40 -1.40
CA LYS A 367 2.68 23.34 0.05
C LYS A 367 3.08 21.96 0.55
N ARG A 368 2.47 20.92 0.00
CA ARG A 368 2.64 19.53 0.46
C ARG A 368 3.10 18.64 -0.68
N TYR A 369 3.82 17.58 -0.33
CA TYR A 369 4.00 16.43 -1.20
C TYR A 369 2.71 15.59 -1.20
N TRP A 370 2.46 14.83 -2.25
CA TRP A 370 1.30 13.97 -2.36
C TRP A 370 1.65 12.62 -2.99
N HIS A 371 1.06 11.56 -2.44
CA HIS A 371 1.29 10.19 -2.88
C HIS A 371 -0.04 9.50 -3.13
N LEU A 372 -0.38 9.32 -4.40
CA LEU A 372 -1.60 8.63 -4.77
C LEU A 372 -1.47 7.15 -4.42
N VAL A 373 -2.43 6.67 -3.64
CA VAL A 373 -2.60 5.25 -3.37
C VAL A 373 -3.18 4.58 -4.62
N ASP A 374 -2.50 3.53 -5.08
CA ASP A 374 -2.93 2.77 -6.24
C ASP A 374 -4.31 2.14 -5.99
N PRO A 375 -5.27 2.21 -6.93
CA PRO A 375 -6.59 1.61 -6.77
C PRO A 375 -6.58 0.07 -6.65
N PHE A 376 -5.45 -0.58 -6.88
CA PHE A 376 -5.24 -2.00 -6.56
C PHE A 376 -4.97 -2.26 -5.07
N ALA A 377 -4.73 -1.22 -4.26
CA ALA A 377 -4.69 -1.34 -2.81
C ALA A 377 -6.02 -1.90 -2.28
N CYS A 378 -5.94 -2.73 -1.25
CA CYS A 378 -7.12 -3.31 -0.62
C CYS A 378 -7.79 -2.32 0.33
N ALA A 379 -9.11 -2.43 0.44
CA ALA A 379 -9.92 -1.76 1.45
C ALA A 379 -10.82 -2.76 2.17
N TRP A 380 -11.43 -2.33 3.25
CA TRP A 380 -12.40 -3.12 4.02
C TRP A 380 -13.83 -2.76 3.64
N ALA A 381 -14.67 -3.77 3.49
CA ALA A 381 -16.11 -3.57 3.41
C ALA A 381 -16.84 -4.65 4.22
N MET A 382 -18.00 -4.29 4.73
CA MET A 382 -18.91 -5.20 5.43
C MET A 382 -20.01 -5.63 4.47
N PRO A 383 -20.15 -6.93 4.15
CA PRO A 383 -21.22 -7.42 3.29
C PRO A 383 -22.60 -7.06 3.82
N SER A 384 -23.52 -6.64 2.96
CA SER A 384 -24.90 -6.30 3.36
C SER A 384 -25.73 -7.49 3.86
N SER A 385 -25.22 -8.71 3.72
CA SER A 385 -25.81 -9.94 4.29
C SER A 385 -25.49 -10.16 5.76
N VAL A 386 -24.57 -9.39 6.35
CA VAL A 386 -24.23 -9.48 7.78
C VAL A 386 -25.44 -9.12 8.62
N LYS A 387 -25.86 -10.07 9.50
CA LYS A 387 -27.06 -9.90 10.32
C LYS A 387 -26.86 -9.07 11.57
N ASP A 388 -25.63 -9.05 12.08
CA ASP A 388 -25.24 -8.25 13.24
C ASP A 388 -24.06 -7.32 12.85
N PRO A 389 -24.37 -6.24 12.09
CA PRO A 389 -23.34 -5.33 11.62
C PRO A 389 -22.71 -4.52 12.74
N ASP A 390 -23.42 -4.27 13.85
CA ASP A 390 -22.88 -3.53 14.99
C ASP A 390 -21.80 -4.34 15.70
N ARG A 391 -22.03 -5.64 15.93
CA ARG A 391 -21.02 -6.57 16.44
C ARG A 391 -19.80 -6.63 15.53
N ALA A 392 -20.00 -6.81 14.23
CA ALA A 392 -18.90 -6.92 13.27
C ALA A 392 -18.07 -5.62 13.20
N ALA A 393 -18.72 -4.44 13.27
CA ALA A 393 -18.05 -3.15 13.30
C ALA A 393 -17.26 -2.94 14.59
N ALA A 394 -17.80 -3.34 15.75
CA ALA A 394 -17.10 -3.28 17.03
C ALA A 394 -15.81 -4.11 17.02
N ILE A 395 -15.91 -5.37 16.55
CA ILE A 395 -14.73 -6.25 16.45
C ILE A 395 -13.70 -5.68 15.46
N MET A 396 -14.15 -5.15 14.31
CA MET A 396 -13.27 -4.54 13.32
C MET A 396 -12.52 -3.33 13.90
N SER A 397 -13.21 -2.45 14.65
CA SER A 397 -12.58 -1.32 15.31
C SER A 397 -11.50 -1.77 16.31
N TYR A 398 -11.83 -2.79 17.12
CA TYR A 398 -10.88 -3.36 18.07
C TYR A 398 -9.69 -4.03 17.40
N TRP A 399 -9.92 -4.75 16.31
CA TRP A 399 -8.88 -5.40 15.52
C TRP A 399 -7.93 -4.38 14.87
N SER A 400 -8.49 -3.26 14.37
CA SER A 400 -7.72 -2.13 13.84
C SER A 400 -6.89 -1.44 14.93
N TYR A 401 -7.47 -1.23 16.12
CA TYR A 401 -6.77 -0.72 17.30
C TYR A 401 -5.57 -1.60 17.67
N LEU A 402 -5.76 -2.92 17.79
CA LEU A 402 -4.64 -3.84 18.05
C LEU A 402 -3.56 -3.79 16.96
N SER A 403 -3.97 -3.59 15.70
CA SER A 403 -3.03 -3.50 14.57
C SER A 403 -2.19 -2.24 14.61
N HIS A 404 -2.74 -1.13 15.13
CA HIS A 404 -2.07 0.17 15.22
C HIS A 404 -0.73 0.07 15.95
N ASP A 405 -0.73 -0.56 17.12
CA ASP A 405 0.45 -0.69 17.99
C ASP A 405 1.24 -2.00 17.74
N THR A 406 0.88 -2.82 16.77
CA THR A 406 1.55 -4.10 16.50
C THR A 406 1.97 -4.27 15.04
N VAL A 407 1.00 -4.46 14.13
CA VAL A 407 1.28 -4.73 12.71
C VAL A 407 1.85 -3.52 12.00
N VAL A 408 1.36 -2.32 12.33
CA VAL A 408 1.88 -1.05 11.78
C VAL A 408 3.34 -0.86 12.19
N ASP A 409 3.66 -1.02 13.47
CA ASP A 409 5.04 -0.91 13.97
C ASP A 409 5.95 -1.97 13.36
N ALA A 410 5.48 -3.22 13.25
CA ALA A 410 6.25 -4.29 12.61
C ALA A 410 6.53 -4.01 11.12
N PHE A 411 5.60 -3.39 10.42
CA PHE A 411 5.76 -3.04 9.02
C PHE A 411 6.68 -1.82 8.84
N TYR A 412 6.38 -0.71 9.49
CA TYR A 412 7.11 0.54 9.30
C TYR A 412 8.45 0.57 10.03
N GLU A 413 8.46 0.36 11.35
CA GLU A 413 9.66 0.55 12.15
C GLU A 413 10.64 -0.60 11.96
N ILE A 414 10.16 -1.85 12.01
CA ILE A 414 11.06 -3.00 11.97
C ILE A 414 11.38 -3.42 10.53
N THR A 415 10.35 -3.58 9.66
CA THR A 415 10.56 -4.09 8.31
C THR A 415 11.12 -3.03 7.39
N LEU A 416 10.49 -1.86 7.28
CA LEU A 416 10.92 -0.83 6.36
C LEU A 416 12.14 -0.07 6.90
N LYS A 417 12.01 0.64 8.03
CA LYS A 417 13.08 1.50 8.54
C LYS A 417 14.33 0.73 8.95
N TYR A 418 14.18 -0.37 9.69
CA TYR A 418 15.34 -1.09 10.24
C TYR A 418 15.94 -2.13 9.29
N LYS A 419 15.10 -2.90 8.56
CA LYS A 419 15.60 -4.00 7.72
C LYS A 419 15.82 -3.63 6.24
N ARG A 420 15.18 -2.58 5.73
CA ARG A 420 15.16 -2.26 4.28
C ARG A 420 15.78 -0.92 3.92
N LEU A 421 15.61 0.07 4.76
CA LEU A 421 16.14 1.43 4.55
C LEU A 421 17.29 1.66 5.53
N ASN A 422 18.49 1.88 5.01
CA ASN A 422 19.71 1.87 5.82
C ASN A 422 20.14 3.26 6.30
N ALA A 423 19.45 4.33 5.90
CA ALA A 423 19.82 5.70 6.27
C ALA A 423 18.69 6.38 7.09
N PRO A 424 19.03 7.18 8.10
CA PRO A 424 18.03 7.96 8.88
C PRO A 424 17.18 8.86 7.99
N GLU A 425 17.75 9.42 6.91
CA GLU A 425 17.05 10.27 5.96
C GLU A 425 15.90 9.54 5.28
N ASP A 426 16.06 8.25 4.97
CA ASP A 426 15.01 7.43 4.37
C ASP A 426 13.82 7.24 5.32
N SER A 427 14.08 7.20 6.64
CA SER A 427 13.04 7.16 7.67
C SER A 427 12.18 8.41 7.64
N ASP A 428 12.81 9.61 7.61
CA ASP A 428 12.10 10.89 7.49
C ASP A 428 11.22 10.94 6.21
N MET A 429 11.76 10.40 5.09
CA MET A 429 11.03 10.36 3.82
C MET A 429 9.82 9.42 3.90
N LEU A 430 9.97 8.28 4.56
CA LEU A 430 8.88 7.32 4.74
C LEU A 430 7.73 7.90 5.56
N ASP A 431 8.05 8.60 6.65
CA ASP A 431 7.06 9.27 7.51
C ASP A 431 6.32 10.36 6.71
N LEU A 432 7.06 11.19 5.94
CA LEU A 432 6.46 12.20 5.07
C LEU A 432 5.54 11.58 4.01
N ILE A 433 5.94 10.44 3.41
CA ILE A 433 5.15 9.71 2.41
C ILE A 433 3.85 9.21 3.04
N ARG A 434 3.92 8.61 4.22
CA ARG A 434 2.76 8.12 4.98
C ARG A 434 1.76 9.26 5.27
N ASP A 435 2.25 10.40 5.75
CA ASP A 435 1.43 11.55 6.12
C ASP A 435 0.80 12.26 4.91
N SER A 436 1.26 11.97 3.70
CA SER A 436 0.82 12.62 2.47
C SER A 436 0.15 11.67 1.47
N MET A 437 -0.35 10.54 1.94
CA MET A 437 -1.16 9.65 1.12
C MET A 437 -2.46 10.34 0.66
N ARG A 438 -2.83 10.08 -0.61
CA ARG A 438 -4.03 10.62 -1.24
C ARG A 438 -4.80 9.50 -1.91
N TYR A 439 -6.11 9.57 -1.81
CA TYR A 439 -7.03 8.67 -2.50
C TYR A 439 -7.84 9.45 -3.54
N GLU A 440 -8.20 8.77 -4.62
CA GLU A 440 -9.00 9.35 -5.70
C GLU A 440 -10.11 8.37 -6.11
N ILE A 441 -11.33 8.66 -5.73
CA ILE A 441 -12.48 7.81 -6.03
C ILE A 441 -12.69 7.62 -7.54
N SER A 442 -12.30 8.59 -8.32
CA SER A 442 -12.39 8.53 -9.78
C SER A 442 -11.41 7.56 -10.44
N THR A 443 -10.28 7.26 -9.79
CA THR A 443 -9.35 6.20 -10.22
C THR A 443 -9.85 4.84 -9.75
N VAL A 444 -10.34 4.75 -8.53
CA VAL A 444 -10.93 3.53 -7.96
C VAL A 444 -12.13 3.05 -8.80
N GLY A 445 -12.99 3.96 -9.23
CA GLY A 445 -14.19 3.66 -10.03
C GLY A 445 -14.00 3.67 -11.54
N ASP A 446 -12.78 3.86 -12.04
CA ASP A 446 -12.48 4.05 -13.47
C ASP A 446 -13.50 4.98 -14.16
N MET A 447 -13.59 6.21 -13.70
CA MET A 447 -14.58 7.16 -14.21
C MET A 447 -14.16 7.81 -15.56
N GLY A 448 -13.06 7.34 -16.15
CA GLY A 448 -12.54 7.78 -17.44
C GLY A 448 -11.70 9.06 -17.38
N ILE A 449 -11.40 9.57 -16.19
CA ILE A 449 -10.56 10.75 -15.96
C ILE A 449 -9.09 10.39 -16.17
N THR A 450 -8.64 9.29 -15.57
CA THR A 450 -7.25 8.82 -15.69
C THR A 450 -6.79 8.70 -17.13
N SER A 451 -7.64 8.17 -18.02
CA SER A 451 -7.31 8.04 -19.45
C SER A 451 -7.19 9.37 -20.19
N ILE A 452 -7.83 10.44 -19.71
CA ILE A 452 -7.65 11.79 -20.23
C ILE A 452 -6.34 12.36 -19.72
N VAL A 453 -6.15 12.33 -18.41
CA VAL A 453 -4.98 12.89 -17.73
C VAL A 453 -3.69 12.23 -18.24
N ALA A 454 -3.66 10.90 -18.36
CA ALA A 454 -2.52 10.17 -18.90
C ALA A 454 -2.35 10.28 -20.42
N GLY A 455 -3.45 10.48 -21.17
CA GLY A 455 -3.45 10.50 -22.64
C GLY A 455 -3.21 11.86 -23.27
N THR A 456 -3.35 12.98 -22.54
CA THR A 456 -3.17 14.35 -23.10
C THR A 456 -1.75 14.65 -23.53
N GLY A 457 -0.76 13.92 -23.03
CA GLY A 457 0.62 13.96 -23.52
C GLY A 457 0.82 13.59 -24.99
N GLN A 458 -0.20 13.12 -25.69
CA GLN A 458 -0.12 12.69 -27.08
C GLN A 458 -0.63 13.73 -28.11
N GLY A 459 -0.67 15.04 -27.76
CA GLY A 459 -0.86 16.11 -28.74
C GLY A 459 -2.22 16.80 -28.79
N SER A 460 -3.20 16.39 -27.97
CA SER A 460 -4.43 17.18 -27.78
C SER A 460 -4.43 17.80 -26.39
N GLY A 461 -4.51 19.16 -26.31
CA GLY A 461 -4.55 19.86 -25.02
C GLY A 461 -5.67 19.32 -24.11
N LEU A 462 -5.46 19.41 -22.79
CA LEU A 462 -6.36 18.89 -21.75
C LEU A 462 -7.83 19.28 -21.97
N ALA A 463 -8.09 20.57 -22.25
CA ALA A 463 -9.44 21.09 -22.46
C ALA A 463 -10.14 20.37 -23.64
N SER A 464 -9.43 20.15 -24.76
CA SER A 464 -9.97 19.45 -25.91
C SER A 464 -10.23 17.98 -25.63
N ALA A 465 -9.31 17.30 -24.95
CA ALA A 465 -9.47 15.91 -24.57
C ALA A 465 -10.66 15.71 -23.60
N TYR A 466 -10.81 16.61 -22.63
CA TYR A 466 -11.95 16.61 -21.73
C TYR A 466 -13.28 16.87 -22.46
N GLN A 467 -13.36 17.89 -23.33
CA GLN A 467 -14.59 18.21 -24.05
C GLN A 467 -15.13 17.03 -24.86
N LYS A 468 -14.25 16.22 -25.47
CA LYS A 468 -14.64 15.01 -26.20
C LYS A 468 -15.32 13.96 -25.34
N ARG A 469 -15.03 13.92 -24.03
CA ARG A 469 -15.54 12.92 -23.09
C ARG A 469 -16.41 13.48 -21.96
N LYS A 470 -16.59 14.79 -21.92
CA LYS A 470 -17.27 15.54 -20.85
C LYS A 470 -18.59 14.88 -20.45
N SER A 471 -19.49 14.70 -21.41
CA SER A 471 -20.83 14.17 -21.14
C SER A 471 -20.81 12.73 -20.57
N VAL A 472 -19.82 11.94 -20.95
CA VAL A 472 -19.66 10.56 -20.43
C VAL A 472 -19.15 10.58 -19.01
N ILE A 473 -18.15 11.42 -18.72
CA ILE A 473 -17.55 11.55 -17.38
C ILE A 473 -18.57 12.12 -16.40
N GLU A 474 -19.18 13.26 -16.74
CA GLU A 474 -20.18 13.91 -15.86
C GLU A 474 -21.39 13.01 -15.59
N ARG A 475 -21.83 12.23 -16.60
CA ARG A 475 -22.85 11.21 -16.40
C ARG A 475 -22.41 10.13 -15.41
N LYS A 476 -21.18 9.56 -15.56
CA LYS A 476 -20.66 8.56 -14.62
C LYS A 476 -20.57 9.11 -13.19
N LEU A 477 -20.03 10.32 -13.00
CA LEU A 477 -19.93 10.95 -11.69
C LEU A 477 -21.32 11.13 -11.04
N ASN A 478 -22.27 11.64 -11.82
CA ASN A 478 -23.67 11.81 -11.36
C ASN A 478 -24.35 10.48 -11.05
N GLU A 479 -24.16 9.44 -11.86
CA GLU A 479 -24.69 8.10 -11.61
C GLU A 479 -24.12 7.51 -10.30
N VAL A 480 -22.82 7.65 -10.05
CA VAL A 480 -22.19 7.23 -8.79
C VAL A 480 -22.80 7.99 -7.63
N SER A 481 -22.83 9.33 -7.69
CA SER A 481 -23.38 10.18 -6.62
C SER A 481 -24.84 9.81 -6.32
N LYS A 482 -25.68 9.64 -7.34
CA LYS A 482 -27.08 9.24 -7.17
C LYS A 482 -27.26 7.83 -6.58
N LYS A 483 -26.36 6.90 -6.92
CA LYS A 483 -26.41 5.54 -6.35
C LYS A 483 -26.03 5.57 -4.88
N TYR A 484 -24.97 6.31 -4.52
CA TYR A 484 -24.57 6.47 -3.12
C TYR A 484 -25.65 7.17 -2.29
N ALA A 485 -26.27 8.23 -2.81
CA ALA A 485 -27.35 8.97 -2.13
C ALA A 485 -28.52 8.07 -1.66
N ARG A 486 -28.77 6.93 -2.34
CA ARG A 486 -29.83 5.98 -1.93
C ARG A 486 -29.53 5.30 -0.59
N PHE A 487 -28.27 5.29 -0.15
CA PHE A 487 -27.83 4.67 1.10
C PHE A 487 -27.62 5.69 2.23
N ASN A 488 -27.91 6.94 1.95
CA ASN A 488 -27.94 8.04 2.92
C ASN A 488 -29.35 8.68 2.94
N PRO A 489 -30.40 7.99 3.42
CA PRO A 489 -31.75 8.53 3.57
C PRO A 489 -31.84 9.50 4.76
#